data_32c2135622cc4b3d20730d565c46a8c4
#
_entry.id   32c2135622cc4b3d20730d565c46a8c4
#
_cell.length_a   1.000
_cell.length_b   1.000
_cell.length_c   1.000
_cell.angle_alpha   90.00
_cell.angle_beta   90.00
_cell.angle_gamma   90.00
#
_symmetry.space_group_name_H-M   'P 1'
#
loop_
_entity.id
_entity.type
_entity.pdbx_description
1 polymer ?
#
loop_
_entity_poly.entity_id
_entity_poly.type
_entity_poly.pdbx_seq_one_letter_code
_entity_poly.pdbx_strand_id
1 'polypeptide(L)'
;MENYSPIIVICIDGFDPEYFESIDTPNMDRLINGGFYTVGKSMWPSVTNVNNVSILTGKYPVNHGICSNYRYIQETDEEVYMESDEYILSPTIFTMCKNKGIGTLMSTSKSKLKTLLGRDATTVICSETPDQWLIDEIGDPPPIYSVEVNGWTLKAGELAIEKNRPQFAYITNMHIVTSDVNYCNIR
;
A
#
# COMPACT_ATOMS: atom_id res chain seq x y z
N MET A 1 24.94 -19.65 -2.99
CA MET A 1 23.79 -18.85 -2.51
C MET A 1 23.03 -18.41 -3.74
N GLU A 2 21.79 -18.86 -3.91
CA GLU A 2 20.97 -18.39 -5.02
C GLU A 2 20.83 -16.86 -4.92
N ASN A 3 20.93 -16.17 -6.06
CA ASN A 3 20.76 -14.70 -6.11
C ASN A 3 19.33 -14.37 -5.69
N TYR A 4 19.15 -13.95 -4.45
CA TYR A 4 17.86 -13.45 -3.96
C TYR A 4 17.62 -12.04 -4.49
N SER A 5 16.61 -11.89 -5.32
CA SER A 5 16.22 -10.62 -5.94
C SER A 5 14.70 -10.48 -5.89
N PRO A 6 14.14 -9.94 -4.81
CA PRO A 6 12.69 -9.76 -4.68
C PRO A 6 12.17 -8.63 -5.57
N ILE A 7 10.90 -8.70 -5.96
CA ILE A 7 10.17 -7.57 -6.50
C ILE A 7 9.56 -6.82 -5.31
N ILE A 8 9.90 -5.55 -5.15
CA ILE A 8 9.38 -4.69 -4.10
C ILE A 8 8.56 -3.58 -4.76
N VAL A 9 7.29 -3.47 -4.39
CA VAL A 9 6.40 -2.38 -4.81
C VAL A 9 6.13 -1.51 -3.59
N ILE A 10 6.44 -0.22 -3.71
CA ILE A 10 6.16 0.78 -2.67
C ILE A 10 5.10 1.73 -3.22
N CYS A 11 3.94 1.76 -2.58
CA CYS A 11 2.86 2.70 -2.88
C CYS A 11 2.94 3.87 -1.89
N ILE A 12 3.25 5.06 -2.39
CA ILE A 12 3.25 6.30 -1.62
C ILE A 12 1.96 7.04 -1.97
N ASP A 13 0.94 6.90 -1.11
CA ASP A 13 -0.36 7.50 -1.33
C ASP A 13 -0.29 9.02 -1.21
N GLY A 14 -0.94 9.75 -2.15
CA GLY A 14 -0.98 11.20 -2.18
C GLY A 14 0.33 11.89 -2.59
N PHE A 15 1.29 11.16 -3.13
CA PHE A 15 2.54 11.74 -3.64
C PHE A 15 2.34 12.25 -5.07
N ASP A 16 2.38 13.58 -5.24
CA ASP A 16 2.26 14.25 -6.54
C ASP A 16 3.63 14.37 -7.22
N PRO A 17 3.72 14.25 -8.55
CA PRO A 17 4.95 14.51 -9.31
C PRO A 17 5.62 15.86 -9.01
N GLU A 18 4.84 16.90 -8.70
CA GLU A 18 5.35 18.23 -8.33
C GLU A 18 6.25 18.21 -7.08
N TYR A 19 6.13 17.20 -6.21
CA TYR A 19 7.03 17.06 -5.07
C TYR A 19 8.48 16.80 -5.49
N PHE A 20 8.71 16.07 -6.59
CA PHE A 20 10.07 15.89 -7.13
C PHE A 20 10.70 17.20 -7.62
N GLU A 21 9.87 18.16 -8.06
CA GLU A 21 10.34 19.46 -8.54
C GLU A 21 10.58 20.44 -7.39
N SER A 22 9.95 20.20 -6.23
CA SER A 22 9.88 21.14 -5.12
C SER A 22 10.85 20.83 -3.98
N ILE A 23 11.27 19.58 -3.85
CA ILE A 23 12.12 19.11 -2.74
C ILE A 23 13.24 18.20 -3.23
N ASP A 24 14.37 18.21 -2.52
CA ASP A 24 15.48 17.30 -2.79
C ASP A 24 15.10 15.86 -2.40
N THR A 25 15.10 14.96 -3.38
CA THR A 25 14.81 13.52 -3.19
C THR A 25 15.96 12.63 -3.66
N PRO A 26 17.17 12.75 -3.11
CA PRO A 26 18.40 12.18 -3.68
C PRO A 26 18.35 10.65 -3.85
N ASN A 27 17.62 9.94 -3.01
CA ASN A 27 17.46 8.49 -3.14
C ASN A 27 16.48 8.12 -4.26
N MET A 28 15.39 8.88 -4.41
CA MET A 28 14.42 8.66 -5.50
C MET A 28 15.04 9.09 -6.84
N ASP A 29 15.78 10.20 -6.87
CA ASP A 29 16.51 10.65 -8.07
C ASP A 29 17.51 9.59 -8.54
N ARG A 30 18.21 8.94 -7.60
CA ARG A 30 19.11 7.84 -7.95
C ARG A 30 18.38 6.64 -8.54
N LEU A 31 17.19 6.30 -8.03
CA LEU A 31 16.35 5.23 -8.58
C LEU A 31 15.82 5.60 -9.98
N ILE A 32 15.37 6.83 -10.17
CA ILE A 32 14.91 7.37 -11.45
C ILE A 32 16.03 7.31 -12.49
N ASN A 33 17.23 7.79 -12.13
CA ASN A 33 18.39 7.81 -13.03
C ASN A 33 18.93 6.41 -13.36
N GLY A 34 18.75 5.45 -12.48
CA GLY A 34 19.18 4.04 -12.69
C GLY A 34 18.09 3.15 -13.28
N GLY A 35 16.87 3.65 -13.44
CA GLY A 35 15.70 2.87 -13.81
C GLY A 35 14.83 3.54 -14.88
N PHE A 36 13.53 3.55 -14.61
CA PHE A 36 12.51 4.12 -15.50
C PHE A 36 11.54 5.00 -14.69
N TYR A 37 11.22 6.16 -15.21
CA TYR A 37 10.24 7.08 -14.63
C TYR A 37 9.18 7.46 -15.65
N THR A 38 7.93 7.51 -15.25
CA THR A 38 6.83 8.01 -16.06
C THR A 38 5.68 8.52 -15.19
N VAL A 39 4.91 9.45 -15.72
CA VAL A 39 3.66 9.93 -15.11
C VAL A 39 2.50 9.17 -15.74
N GLY A 40 1.64 8.61 -14.92
CA GLY A 40 0.44 7.89 -15.32
C GLY A 40 -0.83 8.55 -14.79
N LYS A 41 -1.98 7.96 -15.15
CA LYS A 41 -3.28 8.37 -14.61
C LYS A 41 -3.75 7.33 -13.58
N SER A 42 -4.21 7.82 -12.43
CA SER A 42 -4.86 6.97 -11.43
C SER A 42 -6.23 6.47 -11.91
N MET A 43 -6.80 5.51 -11.19
CA MET A 43 -8.19 5.13 -11.37
C MET A 43 -9.13 6.27 -10.98
N TRP A 44 -10.30 6.31 -11.57
CA TRP A 44 -11.36 7.26 -11.19
C TRP A 44 -12.53 6.49 -10.52
N PRO A 45 -12.97 6.91 -9.30
CA PRO A 45 -12.38 7.97 -8.45
C PRO A 45 -11.00 7.59 -7.91
N SER A 46 -10.13 8.61 -7.72
CA SER A 46 -8.78 8.42 -7.19
C SER A 46 -8.82 8.34 -5.66
N VAL A 47 -9.22 7.17 -5.15
CA VAL A 47 -9.24 6.88 -3.72
C VAL A 47 -8.34 5.68 -3.40
N THR A 48 -7.84 5.63 -2.17
CA THR A 48 -6.84 4.65 -1.72
C THR A 48 -7.24 3.20 -2.03
N ASN A 49 -8.47 2.79 -1.68
CA ASN A 49 -8.92 1.40 -1.88
C ASN A 49 -8.93 1.01 -3.36
N VAL A 50 -9.49 1.87 -4.22
CA VAL A 50 -9.61 1.62 -5.67
C VAL A 50 -8.23 1.45 -6.31
N ASN A 51 -7.30 2.37 -6.04
CA ASN A 51 -5.97 2.32 -6.64
C ASN A 51 -5.14 1.16 -6.12
N ASN A 52 -5.12 0.90 -4.82
CA ASN A 52 -4.38 -0.24 -4.26
C ASN A 52 -4.89 -1.58 -4.80
N VAL A 53 -6.22 -1.77 -4.89
CA VAL A 53 -6.77 -3.02 -5.46
C VAL A 53 -6.49 -3.12 -6.96
N SER A 54 -6.54 -1.99 -7.70
CA SER A 54 -6.16 -1.98 -9.12
C SER A 54 -4.70 -2.39 -9.34
N ILE A 55 -3.78 -1.89 -8.49
CA ILE A 55 -2.35 -2.25 -8.53
C ILE A 55 -2.17 -3.75 -8.26
N LEU A 56 -2.78 -4.26 -7.16
CA LEU A 56 -2.59 -5.65 -6.74
C LEU A 56 -3.31 -6.69 -7.62
N THR A 57 -4.35 -6.29 -8.35
CA THR A 57 -5.08 -7.19 -9.27
C THR A 57 -4.64 -7.04 -10.72
N GLY A 58 -4.03 -5.91 -11.08
CA GLY A 58 -3.75 -5.54 -12.47
C GLY A 58 -5.03 -5.37 -13.30
N LYS A 59 -6.15 -5.00 -12.65
CA LYS A 59 -7.47 -4.90 -13.27
C LYS A 59 -8.09 -3.53 -13.02
N TYR A 60 -9.09 -3.19 -13.83
CA TYR A 60 -9.93 -2.02 -13.62
C TYR A 60 -11.04 -2.29 -12.59
N PRO A 61 -11.60 -1.23 -11.95
CA PRO A 61 -12.68 -1.34 -10.97
C PRO A 61 -13.86 -2.21 -11.41
N VAL A 62 -14.26 -2.13 -12.67
CA VAL A 62 -15.34 -2.96 -13.26
C VAL A 62 -15.06 -4.46 -13.17
N ASN A 63 -13.79 -4.86 -13.10
CA ASN A 63 -13.37 -6.27 -13.04
C ASN A 63 -13.06 -6.71 -11.61
N HIS A 64 -12.48 -5.84 -10.77
CA HIS A 64 -12.09 -6.20 -9.41
C HIS A 64 -13.13 -5.83 -8.36
N GLY A 65 -14.19 -5.09 -8.70
CA GLY A 65 -15.35 -4.83 -7.84
C GLY A 65 -15.22 -3.63 -6.89
N ILE A 66 -14.02 -3.12 -6.60
CA ILE A 66 -13.82 -1.98 -5.71
C ILE A 66 -13.86 -0.69 -6.53
N CYS A 67 -14.99 0.01 -6.50
CA CYS A 67 -15.21 1.22 -7.30
C CYS A 67 -15.24 2.52 -6.47
N SER A 68 -15.27 2.41 -5.14
CA SER A 68 -15.27 3.54 -4.19
C SER A 68 -14.85 3.04 -2.81
N ASN A 69 -14.79 3.93 -1.82
CA ASN A 69 -14.68 3.52 -0.41
C ASN A 69 -16.00 2.99 0.15
N TYR A 70 -17.12 3.28 -0.52
CA TYR A 70 -18.46 2.87 -0.13
C TYR A 70 -19.20 2.23 -1.29
N ARG A 71 -20.15 1.38 -0.97
CA ARG A 71 -21.22 0.98 -1.89
C ARG A 71 -22.57 1.19 -1.21
N TYR A 72 -23.57 1.58 -2.00
CA TYR A 72 -24.95 1.64 -1.58
C TYR A 72 -25.64 0.32 -1.91
N ILE A 73 -26.34 -0.26 -0.93
CA ILE A 73 -27.15 -1.46 -1.07
C ILE A 73 -28.61 -1.03 -1.14
N GLN A 74 -29.17 -1.04 -2.33
CA GLN A 74 -30.53 -0.55 -2.59
C GLN A 74 -31.61 -1.36 -1.84
N GLU A 75 -31.36 -2.69 -1.66
CA GLU A 75 -32.29 -3.60 -1.02
C GLU A 75 -32.49 -3.32 0.48
N THR A 76 -31.46 -2.83 1.14
CA THR A 76 -31.46 -2.52 2.59
C THR A 76 -31.42 -1.03 2.90
N ASP A 77 -31.30 -0.18 1.89
CA ASP A 77 -31.12 1.29 2.04
C ASP A 77 -29.90 1.63 2.90
N GLU A 78 -28.80 0.87 2.74
CA GLU A 78 -27.60 1.02 3.56
C GLU A 78 -26.38 1.38 2.72
N GLU A 79 -25.49 2.20 3.30
CA GLU A 79 -24.14 2.43 2.81
C GLU A 79 -23.16 1.51 3.55
N VAL A 80 -22.38 0.76 2.79
CA VAL A 80 -21.39 -0.18 3.33
C VAL A 80 -19.99 0.22 2.90
N TYR A 81 -19.06 0.26 3.85
CA TYR A 81 -17.65 0.47 3.56
C TYR A 81 -17.05 -0.71 2.80
N MET A 82 -16.33 -0.43 1.71
CA MET A 82 -15.64 -1.42 0.91
C MET A 82 -14.23 -1.68 1.46
N GLU A 83 -14.16 -2.22 2.67
CA GLU A 83 -12.92 -2.48 3.42
C GLU A 83 -12.70 -3.99 3.68
N SER A 84 -13.57 -4.86 3.15
CA SER A 84 -13.43 -6.32 3.21
C SER A 84 -12.88 -6.87 1.89
N ASP A 85 -12.00 -7.85 1.99
CA ASP A 85 -11.46 -8.59 0.86
C ASP A 85 -12.52 -9.42 0.11
N GLU A 86 -13.69 -9.66 0.74
CA GLU A 86 -14.85 -10.32 0.12
C GLU A 86 -15.39 -9.55 -1.09
N TYR A 87 -15.19 -8.24 -1.13
CA TYR A 87 -15.62 -7.40 -2.25
C TYR A 87 -14.68 -7.46 -3.45
N ILE A 88 -13.49 -8.05 -3.30
CA ILE A 88 -12.53 -8.18 -4.39
C ILE A 88 -12.88 -9.40 -5.24
N LEU A 89 -13.36 -9.15 -6.45
CA LEU A 89 -13.84 -10.17 -7.38
C LEU A 89 -12.73 -10.78 -8.25
N SER A 90 -11.53 -10.24 -8.21
CA SER A 90 -10.39 -10.72 -9.01
C SER A 90 -9.26 -11.21 -8.10
N PRO A 91 -8.52 -12.24 -8.49
CA PRO A 91 -7.34 -12.66 -7.71
C PRO A 91 -6.30 -11.55 -7.67
N THR A 92 -5.73 -11.33 -6.47
CA THR A 92 -4.59 -10.45 -6.28
C THR A 92 -3.29 -11.16 -6.65
N ILE A 93 -2.21 -10.41 -6.78
CA ILE A 93 -0.87 -10.99 -6.93
C ILE A 93 -0.51 -11.91 -5.75
N PHE A 94 -0.99 -11.61 -4.53
CA PHE A 94 -0.83 -12.49 -3.37
C PHE A 94 -1.49 -13.84 -3.57
N THR A 95 -2.74 -13.86 -4.04
CA THR A 95 -3.45 -15.10 -4.39
C THR A 95 -2.71 -15.90 -5.47
N MET A 96 -2.23 -15.21 -6.51
CA MET A 96 -1.49 -15.87 -7.59
C MET A 96 -0.14 -16.43 -7.11
N CYS A 97 0.56 -15.72 -6.25
CA CYS A 97 1.82 -16.16 -5.63
C CYS A 97 1.60 -17.37 -4.73
N LYS A 98 0.59 -17.32 -3.84
CA LYS A 98 0.23 -18.43 -2.95
C LYS A 98 -0.03 -19.72 -3.72
N ASN A 99 -0.79 -19.64 -4.82
CA ASN A 99 -1.09 -20.80 -5.67
C ASN A 99 0.15 -21.41 -6.34
N LYS A 100 1.27 -20.67 -6.35
CA LYS A 100 2.56 -21.13 -6.87
C LYS A 100 3.59 -21.42 -5.78
N GLY A 101 3.21 -21.34 -4.50
CA GLY A 101 4.14 -21.52 -3.38
C GLY A 101 5.19 -20.41 -3.25
N ILE A 102 4.90 -19.22 -3.79
CA ILE A 102 5.79 -18.05 -3.77
C ILE A 102 5.49 -17.25 -2.49
N GLY A 103 6.52 -17.04 -1.66
CA GLY A 103 6.42 -16.24 -0.44
C GLY A 103 6.24 -14.75 -0.72
N THR A 104 5.31 -14.12 0.00
CA THR A 104 4.97 -12.71 -0.19
C THR A 104 4.88 -11.96 1.13
N LEU A 105 5.06 -10.64 1.08
CA LEU A 105 4.96 -9.72 2.20
C LEU A 105 4.05 -8.55 1.85
N MET A 106 3.20 -8.17 2.79
CA MET A 106 2.51 -6.89 2.79
C MET A 106 2.88 -6.11 4.05
N SER A 107 3.22 -4.82 3.91
CA SER A 107 3.40 -3.88 5.03
C SER A 107 2.49 -2.67 4.83
N THR A 108 1.70 -2.33 5.84
CA THR A 108 0.75 -1.21 5.79
C THR A 108 0.64 -0.52 7.14
N SER A 109 0.26 0.74 7.12
CA SER A 109 -0.02 1.47 8.36
C SER A 109 -1.43 1.23 8.90
N LYS A 110 -2.41 0.85 8.07
CA LYS A 110 -3.84 0.81 8.43
C LYS A 110 -4.42 -0.60 8.46
N SER A 111 -5.12 -0.94 9.54
CA SER A 111 -5.81 -2.22 9.71
C SER A 111 -6.87 -2.47 8.62
N LYS A 112 -7.56 -1.43 8.15
CA LYS A 112 -8.52 -1.57 7.06
C LYS A 112 -7.87 -1.97 5.73
N LEU A 113 -6.66 -1.49 5.43
CA LEU A 113 -5.91 -1.96 4.25
C LEU A 113 -5.38 -3.37 4.46
N LYS A 114 -4.96 -3.73 5.69
CA LYS A 114 -4.62 -5.10 6.04
C LYS A 114 -5.79 -6.05 5.75
N THR A 115 -7.00 -5.68 6.16
CA THR A 115 -8.22 -6.49 5.93
C THR A 115 -8.56 -6.59 4.44
N LEU A 116 -8.53 -5.46 3.73
CA LEU A 116 -8.90 -5.41 2.32
C LEU A 116 -7.89 -6.16 1.42
N LEU A 117 -6.59 -5.98 1.65
CA LEU A 117 -5.54 -6.38 0.70
C LEU A 117 -4.74 -7.61 1.14
N GLY A 118 -4.73 -7.93 2.45
CA GLY A 118 -3.80 -8.90 3.03
C GLY A 118 -4.15 -10.36 2.79
N ARG A 119 -5.32 -10.67 2.20
CA ARG A 119 -5.70 -12.05 1.89
C ARG A 119 -4.64 -12.73 1.03
N ASP A 120 -4.27 -13.94 1.44
CA ASP A 120 -3.29 -14.80 0.77
C ASP A 120 -1.83 -14.30 0.79
N ALA A 121 -1.53 -13.15 1.38
CA ALA A 121 -0.15 -12.76 1.65
C ALA A 121 0.46 -13.70 2.72
N THR A 122 1.72 -14.11 2.51
CA THR A 122 2.41 -15.03 3.45
C THR A 122 2.69 -14.34 4.78
N THR A 123 3.08 -13.07 4.73
CA THR A 123 3.33 -12.22 5.91
C THR A 123 2.60 -10.91 5.72
N VAL A 124 1.88 -10.46 6.76
CA VAL A 124 1.22 -9.16 6.75
C VAL A 124 1.60 -8.39 8.01
N ILE A 125 2.18 -7.22 7.82
CA ILE A 125 2.57 -6.27 8.86
C ILE A 125 1.61 -5.09 8.85
N CYS A 126 1.19 -4.65 10.04
CA CYS A 126 0.36 -3.47 10.20
C CYS A 126 0.77 -2.67 11.43
N SER A 127 1.02 -1.38 11.29
CA SER A 127 1.43 -0.53 12.42
C SER A 127 0.36 -0.38 13.50
N GLU A 128 -0.93 -0.48 13.16
CA GLU A 128 -2.01 -0.47 14.17
C GLU A 128 -2.09 -1.78 14.99
N THR A 129 -1.52 -2.86 14.49
CA THR A 129 -1.46 -4.17 15.17
C THR A 129 -0.08 -4.78 14.98
N PRO A 130 0.97 -4.17 15.55
CA PRO A 130 2.35 -4.57 15.30
C PRO A 130 2.67 -5.90 15.96
N ASP A 131 3.52 -6.69 15.33
CA ASP A 131 4.11 -7.87 15.94
C ASP A 131 5.15 -7.46 17.01
N GLN A 132 5.20 -8.18 18.12
CA GLN A 132 6.10 -7.85 19.24
C GLN A 132 7.57 -7.75 18.81
N TRP A 133 8.03 -8.65 17.93
CA TRP A 133 9.41 -8.65 17.47
C TRP A 133 9.80 -7.35 16.71
N LEU A 134 8.83 -6.68 16.06
CA LEU A 134 9.06 -5.37 15.43
C LEU A 134 9.16 -4.26 16.48
N ILE A 135 8.31 -4.32 17.52
CA ILE A 135 8.39 -3.38 18.65
C ILE A 135 9.75 -3.49 19.32
N ASP A 136 10.25 -4.72 19.52
CA ASP A 136 11.54 -4.97 20.14
C ASP A 136 12.71 -4.43 19.30
N GLU A 137 12.60 -4.41 17.97
CA GLU A 137 13.65 -3.97 17.04
C GLU A 137 13.62 -2.46 16.73
N ILE A 138 12.42 -1.87 16.56
CA ILE A 138 12.28 -0.48 16.09
C ILE A 138 11.39 0.40 16.97
N GLY A 139 10.93 -0.14 18.11
CA GLY A 139 10.04 0.58 19.05
C GLY A 139 8.57 0.56 18.62
N ASP A 140 7.74 1.13 19.49
CA ASP A 140 6.30 1.27 19.22
C ASP A 140 6.03 2.10 17.97
N PRO A 141 5.01 1.74 17.18
CA PRO A 141 4.64 2.55 16.03
C PRO A 141 4.11 3.92 16.46
N PRO A 142 4.48 4.99 15.73
CA PRO A 142 3.92 6.31 15.96
C PRO A 142 2.40 6.35 15.72
N PRO A 143 1.69 7.43 16.15
CA PRO A 143 0.28 7.60 15.87
C PRO A 143 -0.04 7.45 14.39
N ILE A 144 -1.12 6.73 14.07
CA ILE A 144 -1.51 6.34 12.70
C ILE A 144 -1.62 7.52 11.72
N TYR A 145 -1.95 8.71 12.20
CA TYR A 145 -2.08 9.92 11.37
C TYR A 145 -0.85 10.83 11.41
N SER A 146 0.26 10.35 11.98
CA SER A 146 1.52 11.07 11.93
C SER A 146 2.34 10.74 10.68
N VAL A 147 3.24 11.65 10.29
CA VAL A 147 4.17 11.42 9.17
C VAL A 147 5.12 10.27 9.47
N GLU A 148 5.52 10.15 10.73
CA GLU A 148 6.50 9.18 11.22
C GLU A 148 6.03 7.74 11.08
N VAL A 149 4.71 7.47 11.07
CA VAL A 149 4.19 6.10 10.85
C VAL A 149 4.60 5.53 9.50
N ASN A 150 4.80 6.39 8.49
CA ASN A 150 5.28 5.97 7.18
C ASN A 150 6.71 5.44 7.24
N GLY A 151 7.57 6.12 8.01
CA GLY A 151 8.94 5.68 8.26
C GLY A 151 8.98 4.34 9.02
N TRP A 152 8.13 4.19 10.04
CA TRP A 152 7.98 2.94 10.78
C TRP A 152 7.51 1.79 9.87
N THR A 153 6.48 2.03 9.04
CA THR A 153 5.92 1.04 8.10
C THR A 153 6.95 0.57 7.07
N LEU A 154 7.76 1.50 6.54
CA LEU A 154 8.86 1.19 5.62
C LEU A 154 9.95 0.36 6.31
N LYS A 155 10.37 0.77 7.52
CA LYS A 155 11.40 0.04 8.28
C LYS A 155 10.94 -1.35 8.71
N ALA A 156 9.69 -1.49 9.14
CA ALA A 156 9.10 -2.78 9.44
C ALA A 156 9.07 -3.70 8.21
N GLY A 157 8.71 -3.14 7.04
CA GLY A 157 8.75 -3.84 5.76
C GLY A 157 10.17 -4.30 5.38
N GLU A 158 11.17 -3.44 5.54
CA GLU A 158 12.60 -3.75 5.31
C GLU A 158 13.05 -4.93 6.18
N LEU A 159 12.86 -4.85 7.50
CA LEU A 159 13.23 -5.90 8.43
C LEU A 159 12.55 -7.24 8.12
N ALA A 160 11.28 -7.19 7.73
CA ALA A 160 10.55 -8.39 7.36
C ALA A 160 11.02 -9.00 6.01
N ILE A 161 11.44 -8.17 5.06
CA ILE A 161 12.07 -8.64 3.83
C ILE A 161 13.39 -9.36 4.15
N GLU A 162 14.22 -8.79 5.01
CA GLU A 162 15.47 -9.42 5.44
C GLU A 162 15.25 -10.75 6.17
N LYS A 163 14.28 -10.77 7.08
CA LYS A 163 13.95 -11.95 7.90
C LYS A 163 13.30 -13.08 7.11
N ASN A 164 12.28 -12.76 6.30
CA ASN A 164 11.41 -13.75 5.67
C ASN A 164 11.79 -14.06 4.21
N ARG A 165 12.61 -13.21 3.59
CA ARG A 165 13.07 -13.30 2.19
C ARG A 165 11.93 -13.60 1.19
N PRO A 166 10.84 -12.80 1.19
CA PRO A 166 9.74 -12.99 0.24
C PRO A 166 10.18 -12.67 -1.18
N GLN A 167 9.64 -13.34 -2.18
CA GLN A 167 9.91 -13.03 -3.58
C GLN A 167 9.13 -11.81 -4.09
N PHE A 168 8.04 -11.46 -3.43
CA PHE A 168 7.26 -10.25 -3.71
C PHE A 168 6.91 -9.53 -2.40
N ALA A 169 7.13 -8.22 -2.36
CA ALA A 169 6.73 -7.38 -1.24
C ALA A 169 5.92 -6.17 -1.74
N TYR A 170 4.83 -5.87 -1.04
CA TYR A 170 4.01 -4.69 -1.26
C TYR A 170 3.97 -3.86 0.02
N ILE A 171 4.51 -2.64 -0.05
CA ILE A 171 4.51 -1.70 1.07
C ILE A 171 3.63 -0.52 0.70
N THR A 172 2.59 -0.24 1.48
CA THR A 172 1.69 0.89 1.23
C THR A 172 1.71 1.86 2.40
N ASN A 173 2.16 3.06 2.11
CA ASN A 173 2.24 4.15 3.05
C ASN A 173 0.94 4.96 3.05
N MET A 174 0.69 5.64 4.17
CA MET A 174 -0.47 6.49 4.31
C MET A 174 -0.27 7.82 3.58
N HIS A 175 -1.37 8.39 3.08
CA HIS A 175 -1.42 9.76 2.61
C HIS A 175 -0.96 10.73 3.70
N ILE A 176 0.05 11.55 3.40
CA ILE A 176 0.53 12.59 4.28
C ILE A 176 -0.41 13.78 4.13
N VAL A 177 -1.41 13.87 5.00
CA VAL A 177 -2.17 15.12 5.14
C VAL A 177 -1.32 16.06 5.98
N THR A 178 -0.57 16.94 5.34
CA THR A 178 0.01 18.07 6.05
C THR A 178 -1.13 19.05 6.34
N SER A 179 -1.53 19.18 7.60
CA SER A 179 -2.55 20.13 8.07
C SER A 179 -2.22 21.59 7.75
N ASP A 180 -1.03 21.87 7.28
CA ASP A 180 -0.49 23.21 7.07
C ASP A 180 -0.46 23.66 5.59
N VAL A 181 -0.86 22.80 4.66
CA VAL A 181 -1.02 23.23 3.27
C VAL A 181 -2.48 23.56 3.03
N ASN A 182 -2.79 24.85 2.98
CA ASN A 182 -4.09 25.36 2.53
C ASN A 182 -4.36 24.90 1.08
N TYR A 183 -4.92 23.72 0.89
CA TYR A 183 -5.38 23.20 -0.40
C TYR A 183 -6.56 23.98 -1.01
N CYS A 184 -7.00 25.08 -0.38
CA CYS A 184 -8.09 25.91 -0.87
C CYS A 184 -7.71 26.89 -2.01
N ASN A 185 -6.46 26.90 -2.49
CA ASN A 185 -6.00 27.89 -3.48
C ASN A 185 -5.48 27.32 -4.80
N ILE A 186 -5.73 26.07 -5.12
CA ILE A 186 -5.51 25.59 -6.49
C ILE A 186 -6.82 25.67 -7.25
N ARG A 187 -6.97 26.75 -8.01
CA ARG A 187 -8.02 26.95 -9.02
C ARG A 187 -7.66 26.25 -10.32
#